data_ea8100dfd140a37d8701a83875e88c57
#
_entry.id   ea8100dfd140a37d8701a83875e88c57
#
_cell.length_a   1.000
_cell.length_b   1.000
_cell.length_c   1.000
_cell.angle_alpha   90.00
_cell.angle_beta   90.00
_cell.angle_gamma   90.00
#
_symmetry.space_group_name_H-M   'P 1'
#
loop_
_entity.id
_entity.type
_entity.pdbx_description
1 polymer ?
#
loop_
_entity_poly.entity_id
_entity_poly.type
_entity_poly.pdbx_seq_one_letter_code
_entity_poly.pdbx_strand_id
1 'polypeptide(L)' 'MSKAYGFIEITGVVAAINALDIMCKTADVELASWERKLGGRLVTLIVEGDVSAVNEAVEAAVANAIKKPASYAVIA' A
#
# COMPACT_ATOMS: atom_id res chain seq x y z
N MET A 1 -10.87 4.47 -18.73
CA MET A 1 -10.53 3.48 -17.69
C MET A 1 -10.50 4.14 -16.36
N SER A 2 -11.21 3.58 -15.42
CA SER A 2 -11.23 4.19 -14.11
C SER A 2 -10.02 3.76 -13.30
N LYS A 3 -9.47 4.69 -12.58
CA LYS A 3 -8.39 4.45 -11.63
C LYS A 3 -8.98 4.13 -10.29
N ALA A 4 -8.31 3.20 -9.61
CA ALA A 4 -8.59 2.91 -8.21
C ALA A 4 -7.37 3.26 -7.38
N TYR A 5 -7.58 3.42 -6.09
CA TYR A 5 -6.52 3.73 -5.16
C TYR A 5 -6.51 2.71 -4.04
N GLY A 6 -5.31 2.23 -3.72
CA GLY A 6 -5.10 1.35 -2.59
C GLY A 6 -4.42 2.12 -1.49
N PHE A 7 -4.88 1.94 -0.27
CA PHE A 7 -4.43 2.71 0.87
C PHE A 7 -3.92 1.74 1.94
N ILE A 8 -2.71 1.97 2.41
CA ILE A 8 -2.13 1.16 3.49
C ILE A 8 -1.47 2.08 4.50
N GLU A 9 -1.81 1.88 5.78
CA GLU A 9 -1.09 2.49 6.88
C GLU A 9 -0.33 1.41 7.61
N ILE A 10 0.96 1.61 7.78
CA ILE A 10 1.81 0.60 8.40
C ILE A 10 2.85 1.29 9.28
N THR A 11 3.17 0.66 10.39
CA THR A 11 4.13 1.22 11.34
C THR A 11 5.56 0.86 10.92
N GLY A 12 6.40 1.88 10.74
CA GLY A 12 7.81 1.69 10.45
C GLY A 12 8.14 1.85 8.98
N VAL A 13 9.22 2.59 8.70
CA VAL A 13 9.65 2.88 7.33
C VAL A 13 10.08 1.61 6.61
N VAL A 14 10.80 0.73 7.29
CA VAL A 14 11.27 -0.52 6.67
C VAL A 14 10.08 -1.39 6.29
N ALA A 15 9.09 -1.51 7.17
CA ALA A 15 7.89 -2.29 6.88
C ALA A 15 7.10 -1.65 5.73
N ALA A 16 7.05 -0.32 5.67
CA ALA A 16 6.37 0.37 4.59
C ALA A 16 7.04 0.12 3.24
N ILE A 17 8.36 0.16 3.19
CA ILE A 17 9.12 -0.13 1.97
C ILE A 17 8.88 -1.58 1.53
N ASN A 18 8.88 -2.49 2.48
CA ASN A 18 8.60 -3.90 2.21
C ASN A 18 7.20 -4.07 1.61
N ALA A 19 6.19 -3.44 2.21
CA ALA A 19 4.82 -3.52 1.71
C ALA A 19 4.71 -2.94 0.30
N LEU A 20 5.36 -1.80 0.06
CA LEU A 20 5.35 -1.18 -1.27
C LEU A 20 5.99 -2.09 -2.30
N ASP A 21 7.12 -2.70 -1.97
CA ASP A 21 7.81 -3.63 -2.85
C ASP A 21 6.91 -4.81 -3.23
N ILE A 22 6.22 -5.37 -2.24
CA ILE A 22 5.28 -6.47 -2.49
C ILE A 22 4.18 -6.04 -3.44
N MET A 23 3.59 -4.88 -3.20
CA MET A 23 2.50 -4.39 -4.04
C MET A 23 2.93 -4.18 -5.49
N CYS A 24 4.08 -3.54 -5.68
CA CYS A 24 4.56 -3.23 -7.02
C CYS A 24 5.05 -4.47 -7.78
N LYS A 25 5.49 -5.51 -7.07
CA LYS A 25 5.89 -6.76 -7.70
C LYS A 25 4.72 -7.67 -8.00
N THR A 26 3.63 -7.53 -7.27
CA THR A 26 2.47 -8.40 -7.41
C THR A 26 1.55 -7.96 -8.54
N ALA A 27 1.40 -6.66 -8.72
CA ALA A 27 0.43 -6.13 -9.66
C ALA A 27 0.94 -4.83 -10.29
N ASP A 28 0.31 -4.43 -11.37
CA ASP A 28 0.69 -3.21 -12.11
C ASP A 28 0.07 -1.99 -11.41
N VAL A 29 0.72 -1.58 -10.33
CA VAL A 29 0.32 -0.40 -9.58
C VAL A 29 1.52 0.53 -9.42
N GLU A 30 1.25 1.81 -9.21
CA GLU A 30 2.27 2.82 -9.01
C GLU A 30 2.05 3.53 -7.68
N LEU A 31 3.13 3.96 -7.06
CA LEU A 31 3.03 4.74 -5.84
C LEU A 31 2.51 6.14 -6.18
N ALA A 32 1.35 6.48 -5.64
CA ALA A 32 0.76 7.80 -5.82
C ALA A 32 1.16 8.77 -4.73
N SER A 33 1.31 8.27 -3.49
CA SER A 33 1.65 9.14 -2.37
C SER A 33 2.30 8.33 -1.27
N TRP A 34 3.21 9.00 -0.57
CA TRP A 34 3.93 8.45 0.57
C TRP A 34 3.95 9.54 1.64
N GLU A 35 3.43 9.25 2.81
CA GLU A 35 3.44 10.22 3.90
C GLU A 35 3.87 9.57 5.21
N ARG A 36 4.64 10.34 5.98
CA ARG A 36 4.99 9.97 7.34
C ARG A 36 4.40 11.00 8.27
N LYS A 37 3.76 10.55 9.33
CA LYS A 37 3.25 11.48 10.32
C LYS A 37 4.41 12.02 11.15
N LEU A 38 4.37 13.33 11.40
CA LEU A 38 5.40 14.00 12.19
C LEU A 38 5.44 13.41 13.59
N GLY A 39 6.63 13.01 14.02
CA GLY A 39 6.82 12.43 15.33
C GLY A 39 6.35 11.01 15.50
N GLY A 40 5.71 10.45 14.47
CA GLY A 40 5.18 9.10 14.53
C GLY A 40 5.93 8.13 13.65
N ARG A 41 5.64 6.86 13.85
CA ARG A 41 6.20 5.79 13.02
C ARG A 41 5.27 5.36 11.93
N LEU A 42 4.06 5.91 11.91
CA LEU A 42 3.03 5.50 10.97
C LEU A 42 3.31 6.07 9.60
N VAL A 43 3.34 5.20 8.61
CA VAL A 43 3.57 5.56 7.21
C VAL A 43 2.32 5.25 6.43
N THR A 44 1.88 6.19 5.62
CA THR A 44 0.74 6.01 4.75
C THR A 44 1.23 5.87 3.32
N LEU A 45 0.83 4.79 2.67
CA LEU A 45 1.13 4.53 1.27
C LEU A 45 -0.16 4.54 0.47
N ILE A 46 -0.15 5.24 -0.65
CA ILE A 46 -1.27 5.21 -1.58
C ILE A 46 -0.74 4.78 -2.93
N VAL A 47 -1.28 3.69 -3.46
CA VAL A 47 -0.94 3.21 -4.80
C VAL A 47 -2.14 3.38 -5.71
N GLU A 48 -1.90 3.45 -7.00
CA GLU A 48 -2.95 3.64 -7.99
C GLU A 48 -2.79 2.66 -9.14
N GLY A 49 -3.90 2.34 -9.79
CA GLY A 49 -3.93 1.45 -10.93
C GLY A 49 -5.36 1.03 -11.22
N ASP A 50 -5.54 0.01 -12.06
CA ASP A 50 -6.85 -0.56 -12.29
C ASP A 50 -7.36 -1.20 -11.01
N VAL A 51 -8.69 -1.26 -10.86
CA VAL A 51 -9.29 -1.75 -9.61
C VAL A 51 -8.84 -3.17 -9.27
N SER A 52 -8.73 -4.06 -10.26
CA SER A 52 -8.29 -5.42 -9.99
C SER A 52 -6.83 -5.48 -9.57
N ALA A 53 -5.98 -4.66 -10.19
CA ALA A 53 -4.57 -4.60 -9.82
C ALA A 53 -4.38 -4.05 -8.41
N VAL A 54 -5.13 -3.01 -8.07
CA VAL A 54 -5.05 -2.41 -6.73
C VAL A 54 -5.53 -3.38 -5.67
N ASN A 55 -6.64 -4.08 -5.91
CA ASN A 55 -7.13 -5.10 -4.98
C ASN A 55 -6.08 -6.18 -4.75
N GLU A 56 -5.50 -6.68 -5.83
CA GLU A 56 -4.48 -7.72 -5.75
C GLU A 56 -3.26 -7.26 -4.98
N ALA A 57 -2.81 -6.03 -5.25
CA ALA A 57 -1.64 -5.47 -4.58
C ALA A 57 -1.87 -5.32 -3.08
N VAL A 58 -3.01 -4.76 -2.69
CA VAL A 58 -3.31 -4.55 -1.27
C VAL A 58 -3.45 -5.88 -0.55
N GLU A 59 -4.13 -6.85 -1.16
CA GLU A 59 -4.27 -8.18 -0.55
C GLU A 59 -2.92 -8.85 -0.35
N ALA A 60 -2.03 -8.73 -1.33
CA ALA A 60 -0.70 -9.31 -1.22
C ALA A 60 0.10 -8.67 -0.08
N ALA A 61 0.01 -7.36 0.08
CA ALA A 61 0.70 -6.68 1.16
C ALA A 61 0.16 -7.10 2.51
N VAL A 62 -1.16 -7.20 2.65
CA VAL A 62 -1.79 -7.63 3.91
C VAL A 62 -1.34 -9.05 4.27
N ALA A 63 -1.23 -9.92 3.28
CA ALA A 63 -0.90 -11.33 3.52
C ALA A 63 0.59 -11.57 3.77
N ASN A 64 1.46 -10.77 3.13
CA ASN A 64 2.87 -11.11 3.04
C ASN A 64 3.86 -10.08 3.60
N ALA A 65 3.41 -8.89 3.94
CA ALA A 65 4.33 -7.88 4.48
C ALA A 65 4.94 -8.37 5.79
N ILE A 66 6.16 -7.92 6.07
CA ILE A 66 6.86 -8.32 7.29
C ILE A 66 6.12 -7.88 8.54
N LYS A 67 5.21 -6.92 8.41
CA LYS A 67 4.39 -6.43 9.50
C LYS A 67 2.99 -6.20 8.95
N LYS A 68 1.98 -6.57 9.73
CA LYS A 68 0.61 -6.39 9.31
C LYS A 68 0.25 -4.91 9.29
N PRO A 69 -0.38 -4.42 8.23
CA PRO A 69 -0.81 -3.02 8.20
C PRO A 69 -1.78 -2.70 9.32
N ALA A 70 -1.67 -1.48 9.85
CA ALA A 70 -2.59 -0.99 10.87
C ALA A 70 -3.99 -0.79 10.29
N SER A 71 -4.05 -0.35 9.03
CA SER A 71 -5.32 -0.24 8.31
C SER A 71 -5.05 -0.31 6.82
N TYR A 72 -6.08 -0.64 6.05
CA TYR A 72 -5.98 -0.69 4.60
C TYR A 72 -7.35 -0.56 3.98
N ALA A 73 -7.39 -0.08 2.74
CA ALA A 73 -8.65 0.06 2.02
C ALA A 73 -8.39 0.14 0.52
N VAL A 74 -9.40 -0.15 -0.26
CA VAL A 74 -9.37 0.06 -1.70
C VAL A 74 -10.56 0.95 -2.07
N ILE A 75 -10.27 2.01 -2.80
CA ILE A 75 -11.28 2.97 -3.24
C ILE A 75 -11.26 2.98 -4.76
N ALA A 76 -12.38 2.60 -5.33
CA ALA A 76 -12.52 2.54 -6.79
C ALA A 76 -13.02 3.88 -7.36
#